data_c6716d4c20338eeee8c1c88ade0b562c
#
_entry.id   c6716d4c20338eeee8c1c88ade0b562c
#
_cell.length_a   1.000
_cell.length_b   1.000
_cell.length_c   1.000
_cell.angle_alpha   90.00
_cell.angle_beta   90.00
_cell.angle_gamma   90.00
#
_symmetry.space_group_name_H-M   'P 1'
#
loop_
_entity.id
_entity.type
_entity.pdbx_description
1 polymer ?
#
loop_
_entity_poly.entity_id
_entity_poly.type
_entity_poly.pdbx_seq_one_letter_code
_entity_poly.pdbx_strand_id
1 'polypeptide(L)'
;IAYLFVAWYLGHHPDHYVIMVTHTAGLSTVFGRKVRNLIESQVYREIFPGTIISKDKTASDDWATTKGGTYLAVGVGGNIAGYGAHLLVADDLVSEQAVMANPDTAFENAWKYMQAGPLQRLMPDGRIIMIGTRWGKKDPIGRALSWATDDPHHKKWHEIRFPAILPSGKSLWPEQWPVDQLLAKKAGM
;
A
#
# COMPACT_ATOMS: atom_id res chain seq x y z
N ILE A 1 -2.73 3.92 7.69
CA ILE A 1 -3.73 3.19 6.88
C ILE A 1 -3.18 1.82 6.49
N ALA A 2 -2.03 1.72 5.83
CA ALA A 2 -1.54 0.50 5.20
C ALA A 2 -1.57 -0.76 6.08
N TYR A 3 -1.14 -0.70 7.35
CA TYR A 3 -1.13 -1.89 8.20
C TYR A 3 -2.41 -2.09 9.02
N LEU A 4 -3.06 -1.02 9.48
CA LEU A 4 -4.32 -1.12 10.24
C LEU A 4 -5.45 -1.66 9.37
N PHE A 5 -5.57 -1.15 8.14
CA PHE A 5 -6.58 -1.62 7.21
C PHE A 5 -6.36 -3.09 6.82
N VAL A 6 -5.11 -3.50 6.60
CA VAL A 6 -4.78 -4.90 6.27
C VAL A 6 -5.14 -5.84 7.43
N ALA A 7 -4.83 -5.46 8.67
CA ALA A 7 -5.23 -6.26 9.82
C ALA A 7 -6.75 -6.37 9.95
N TRP A 8 -7.47 -5.25 9.81
CA TRP A 8 -8.93 -5.23 9.80
C TRP A 8 -9.50 -6.10 8.67
N TYR A 9 -8.96 -6.00 7.46
CA TYR A 9 -9.37 -6.80 6.32
C TYR A 9 -9.22 -8.29 6.57
N LEU A 10 -8.07 -8.73 7.09
CA LEU A 10 -7.82 -10.12 7.44
C LEU A 10 -8.66 -10.59 8.64
N GLY A 11 -9.10 -9.68 9.50
CA GLY A 11 -10.06 -9.98 10.56
C GLY A 11 -11.41 -10.45 10.00
N HIS A 12 -11.86 -9.82 8.93
CA HIS A 12 -13.11 -10.21 8.24
C HIS A 12 -12.93 -11.34 7.23
N HIS A 13 -11.73 -11.51 6.67
CA HIS A 13 -11.40 -12.46 5.62
C HIS A 13 -10.11 -13.22 5.95
N PRO A 14 -10.12 -14.08 6.99
CA PRO A 14 -8.90 -14.74 7.47
C PRO A 14 -8.32 -15.79 6.50
N ASP A 15 -9.03 -16.12 5.44
CA ASP A 15 -8.66 -17.03 4.35
C ASP A 15 -8.16 -16.31 3.09
N HIS A 16 -8.18 -14.97 3.06
CA HIS A 16 -7.78 -14.19 1.90
C HIS A 16 -6.26 -13.99 1.82
N TYR A 17 -5.78 -13.73 0.60
CA TYR A 17 -4.37 -13.49 0.27
C TYR A 17 -4.12 -12.01 0.13
N VAL A 18 -3.10 -11.52 0.81
CA VAL A 18 -2.68 -10.11 0.78
C VAL A 18 -1.26 -10.01 0.24
N ILE A 19 -1.06 -9.14 -0.75
CA ILE A 19 0.28 -8.73 -1.19
C ILE A 19 0.47 -7.26 -0.85
N MET A 20 1.55 -6.95 -0.13
CA MET A 20 1.99 -5.60 0.19
C MET A 20 3.24 -5.27 -0.60
N VAL A 21 3.22 -4.18 -1.36
CA VAL A 21 4.35 -3.71 -2.16
C VAL A 21 4.77 -2.32 -1.70
N THR A 22 6.05 -2.13 -1.44
CA THR A 22 6.64 -0.80 -1.18
C THR A 22 7.91 -0.61 -2.03
N HIS A 23 8.54 0.56 -1.97
CA HIS A 23 9.76 0.81 -2.75
C HIS A 23 10.96 -0.06 -2.31
N THR A 24 10.98 -0.60 -1.08
CA THR A 24 12.06 -1.50 -0.60
C THR A 24 11.53 -2.69 0.18
N ALA A 25 12.23 -3.83 0.11
CA ALA A 25 11.92 -5.00 0.93
C ALA A 25 11.98 -4.71 2.43
N GLY A 26 12.93 -3.87 2.88
CA GLY A 26 13.05 -3.49 4.29
C GLY A 26 11.79 -2.81 4.83
N LEU A 27 11.22 -1.87 4.09
CA LEU A 27 9.98 -1.19 4.48
C LEU A 27 8.81 -2.16 4.49
N SER A 28 8.69 -3.00 3.47
CA SER A 28 7.65 -4.04 3.39
C SER A 28 7.69 -4.98 4.59
N THR A 29 8.88 -5.43 4.99
CA THR A 29 9.09 -6.30 6.18
C THR A 29 8.64 -5.61 7.46
N VAL A 30 8.88 -4.29 7.61
CA VAL A 30 8.39 -3.52 8.76
C VAL A 30 6.86 -3.53 8.81
N PHE A 31 6.19 -3.35 7.68
CA PHE A 31 4.73 -3.41 7.60
C PHE A 31 4.21 -4.81 7.93
N GLY A 32 4.80 -5.86 7.35
CA GLY A 32 4.42 -7.25 7.62
C GLY A 32 4.48 -7.59 9.12
N ARG A 33 5.56 -7.18 9.78
CA ARG A 33 5.71 -7.35 11.24
C ARG A 33 4.66 -6.56 12.02
N LYS A 34 4.34 -5.31 11.63
CA LYS A 34 3.30 -4.51 12.29
C LYS A 34 1.91 -5.15 12.17
N VAL A 35 1.55 -5.65 10.99
CA VAL A 35 0.28 -6.35 10.77
C VAL A 35 0.21 -7.61 11.64
N ARG A 36 1.26 -8.43 11.61
CA ARG A 36 1.32 -9.67 12.42
C ARG A 36 1.21 -9.38 13.91
N ASN A 37 2.00 -8.44 14.44
CA ASN A 37 1.96 -8.09 15.86
C ASN A 37 0.58 -7.56 16.29
N LEU A 38 -0.10 -6.83 15.41
CA LEU A 38 -1.45 -6.36 15.69
C LEU A 38 -2.44 -7.53 15.76
N ILE A 39 -2.37 -8.47 14.82
CA ILE A 39 -3.21 -9.69 14.83
C ILE A 39 -2.96 -10.54 16.08
N GLU A 40 -1.73 -10.59 16.56
CA GLU A 40 -1.35 -11.33 17.78
C GLU A 40 -1.70 -10.59 19.08
N SER A 41 -2.10 -9.32 19.02
CA SER A 41 -2.48 -8.55 20.21
C SER A 41 -3.78 -9.07 20.86
N GLN A 42 -3.90 -8.91 22.17
CA GLN A 42 -5.09 -9.31 22.91
C GLN A 42 -6.35 -8.60 22.38
N VAL A 43 -6.30 -7.30 22.21
CA VAL A 43 -7.43 -6.49 21.71
C VAL A 43 -7.91 -6.96 20.35
N TYR A 44 -6.99 -7.26 19.44
CA TYR A 44 -7.38 -7.76 18.12
C TYR A 44 -8.06 -9.13 18.21
N ARG A 45 -7.56 -10.05 19.04
CA ARG A 45 -8.13 -11.39 19.24
C ARG A 45 -9.52 -11.36 19.87
N GLU A 46 -9.80 -10.36 20.70
CA GLU A 46 -11.14 -10.13 21.25
C GLU A 46 -12.13 -9.72 20.16
N ILE A 47 -11.69 -8.90 19.19
CA ILE A 47 -12.54 -8.43 18.07
C ILE A 47 -12.64 -9.46 16.96
N PHE A 48 -11.53 -10.13 16.62
CA PHE A 48 -11.43 -11.10 15.51
C PHE A 48 -10.86 -12.45 15.98
N PRO A 49 -11.59 -13.20 16.81
CA PRO A 49 -11.08 -14.46 17.39
C PRO A 49 -10.78 -15.55 16.36
N GLY A 50 -11.36 -15.44 15.16
CA GLY A 50 -11.15 -16.38 14.05
C GLY A 50 -9.84 -16.18 13.27
N THR A 51 -9.13 -15.07 13.47
CA THR A 51 -7.90 -14.76 12.74
C THR A 51 -6.67 -15.06 13.61
N ILE A 52 -6.04 -16.19 13.34
CA ILE A 52 -4.90 -16.68 14.10
C ILE A 52 -3.72 -16.90 13.13
N ILE A 53 -2.52 -16.44 13.51
CA ILE A 53 -1.31 -16.68 12.72
C ILE A 53 -0.93 -18.17 12.79
N SER A 54 -0.65 -18.78 11.64
CA SER A 54 -0.15 -20.15 11.55
C SER A 54 1.27 -20.23 12.11
N LYS A 55 1.57 -21.33 12.81
CA LYS A 55 2.93 -21.59 13.31
C LYS A 55 3.88 -22.09 12.23
N ASP A 56 3.35 -22.58 11.10
CA ASP A 56 4.14 -23.19 10.02
C ASP A 56 4.79 -22.16 9.10
N LYS A 57 4.28 -20.92 9.08
CA LYS A 57 4.75 -19.84 8.21
C LYS A 57 4.70 -18.51 8.95
N THR A 58 5.83 -18.08 9.50
CA THR A 58 5.92 -16.98 10.47
C THR A 58 7.01 -15.95 10.17
N ALA A 59 7.53 -15.88 8.94
CA ALA A 59 8.49 -14.84 8.56
C ALA A 59 7.88 -13.44 8.70
N SER A 60 8.69 -12.42 8.86
CA SER A 60 8.18 -11.04 9.05
C SER A 60 7.50 -10.48 7.80
N ASP A 61 7.90 -10.97 6.64
CA ASP A 61 7.45 -10.54 5.31
C ASP A 61 6.60 -11.58 4.60
N ASP A 62 6.54 -12.81 5.12
CA ASP A 62 5.78 -13.91 4.53
C ASP A 62 5.22 -14.83 5.61
N TRP A 63 3.93 -14.71 5.90
CA TRP A 63 3.24 -15.48 6.92
C TRP A 63 1.82 -15.86 6.47
N ALA A 64 1.23 -16.79 7.21
CA ALA A 64 -0.10 -17.30 6.91
C ALA A 64 -1.00 -17.29 8.16
N THR A 65 -2.31 -17.35 7.93
CA THR A 65 -3.31 -17.61 8.96
C THR A 65 -3.62 -19.10 9.05
N THR A 66 -4.18 -19.55 10.16
CA THR A 66 -4.68 -20.93 10.33
C THR A 66 -5.87 -21.26 9.45
N LYS A 67 -6.47 -20.25 8.80
CA LYS A 67 -7.58 -20.39 7.85
C LYS A 67 -7.12 -20.45 6.39
N GLY A 68 -5.80 -20.48 6.15
CA GLY A 68 -5.22 -20.56 4.80
C GLY A 68 -4.98 -19.21 4.13
N GLY A 69 -5.32 -18.10 4.77
CA GLY A 69 -4.95 -16.78 4.28
C GLY A 69 -3.44 -16.57 4.31
N THR A 70 -2.93 -15.72 3.42
CA THR A 70 -1.50 -15.42 3.35
C THR A 70 -1.24 -13.92 3.30
N TYR A 71 -0.12 -13.50 3.82
CA TYR A 71 0.42 -12.17 3.70
C TYR A 71 1.84 -12.23 3.15
N LEU A 72 2.08 -11.55 2.04
CA LEU A 72 3.40 -11.40 1.44
C LEU A 72 3.74 -9.91 1.36
N ALA A 73 4.90 -9.51 1.86
CA ALA A 73 5.44 -8.17 1.77
C ALA A 73 6.70 -8.15 0.90
N VAL A 74 6.73 -7.33 -0.14
CA VAL A 74 7.85 -7.24 -1.08
C VAL A 74 8.20 -5.79 -1.40
N GLY A 75 9.45 -5.56 -1.75
CA GLY A 75 9.87 -4.32 -2.42
C GLY A 75 9.62 -4.36 -3.92
N VAL A 76 9.60 -3.21 -4.58
CA VAL A 76 9.60 -3.11 -6.05
C VAL A 76 10.77 -3.94 -6.61
N GLY A 77 10.48 -4.82 -7.57
CA GLY A 77 11.42 -5.80 -8.12
C GLY A 77 11.46 -7.14 -7.38
N GLY A 78 10.75 -7.29 -6.25
CA GLY A 78 10.71 -8.54 -5.48
C GLY A 78 9.95 -9.65 -6.18
N ASN A 79 10.28 -10.91 -5.84
CA ASN A 79 9.62 -12.08 -6.42
C ASN A 79 8.27 -12.33 -5.73
N ILE A 80 7.22 -12.46 -6.55
CA ILE A 80 5.85 -12.77 -6.12
C ILE A 80 5.27 -13.97 -6.85
N ALA A 81 6.13 -14.76 -7.51
CA ALA A 81 5.69 -15.95 -8.23
C ALA A 81 5.02 -16.95 -7.26
N GLY A 82 3.90 -17.51 -7.68
CA GLY A 82 3.14 -18.48 -6.86
C GLY A 82 2.16 -17.84 -5.86
N TYR A 83 2.14 -16.51 -5.71
CA TYR A 83 1.17 -15.82 -4.85
C TYR A 83 0.01 -15.25 -5.64
N GLY A 84 -1.18 -15.25 -5.05
CA GLY A 84 -2.37 -14.53 -5.49
C GLY A 84 -2.68 -13.37 -4.54
N ALA A 85 -3.57 -12.46 -4.94
CA ALA A 85 -3.99 -11.33 -4.11
C ALA A 85 -5.51 -11.10 -4.19
N HIS A 86 -6.20 -11.29 -3.08
CA HIS A 86 -7.55 -10.75 -2.86
C HIS A 86 -7.47 -9.27 -2.48
N LEU A 87 -6.36 -8.88 -1.83
CA LEU A 87 -6.04 -7.50 -1.54
C LEU A 87 -4.58 -7.22 -1.92
N LEU A 88 -4.38 -6.30 -2.86
CA LEU A 88 -3.08 -5.75 -3.22
C LEU A 88 -2.95 -4.34 -2.63
N VAL A 89 -1.97 -4.14 -1.77
CA VAL A 89 -1.64 -2.83 -1.21
C VAL A 89 -0.30 -2.37 -1.75
N ALA A 90 -0.29 -1.24 -2.41
CA ALA A 90 0.91 -0.58 -2.91
C ALA A 90 1.11 0.73 -2.14
N ASP A 91 2.14 0.78 -1.31
CA ASP A 91 2.42 1.93 -0.44
C ASP A 91 3.81 2.49 -0.73
N ASP A 92 3.88 3.77 -1.08
CA ASP A 92 5.12 4.47 -1.42
C ASP A 92 6.02 3.68 -2.37
N LEU A 93 5.54 3.41 -3.60
CA LEU A 93 6.23 2.60 -4.60
C LEU A 93 7.56 3.19 -5.11
N VAL A 94 7.82 4.46 -4.83
CA VAL A 94 9.07 5.15 -5.18
C VAL A 94 9.64 5.87 -3.96
N SER A 95 10.96 5.85 -3.81
CA SER A 95 11.62 6.62 -2.76
C SER A 95 11.94 8.03 -3.22
N GLU A 96 12.05 8.96 -2.28
CA GLU A 96 12.51 10.33 -2.52
C GLU A 96 13.86 10.34 -3.25
N GLN A 97 14.83 9.54 -2.79
CA GLN A 97 16.15 9.44 -3.41
C GLN A 97 16.09 9.02 -4.88
N ALA A 98 15.25 8.04 -5.22
CA ALA A 98 15.10 7.60 -6.61
C ALA A 98 14.45 8.68 -7.47
N VAL A 99 13.46 9.40 -6.94
CA VAL A 99 12.81 10.50 -7.64
C VAL A 99 13.76 11.68 -7.83
N MET A 100 14.56 12.03 -6.83
CA MET A 100 15.56 13.10 -6.95
C MET A 100 16.66 12.75 -7.95
N ALA A 101 17.06 11.48 -8.03
CA ALA A 101 18.08 11.04 -8.99
C ALA A 101 17.55 11.04 -10.44
N ASN A 102 16.42 10.45 -10.70
CA ASN A 102 15.77 10.43 -12.01
C ASN A 102 14.28 10.03 -11.86
N PRO A 103 13.36 11.00 -11.84
CA PRO A 103 11.94 10.75 -11.62
C PRO A 103 11.31 9.88 -12.72
N ASP A 104 11.64 10.10 -13.99
CA ASP A 104 11.05 9.33 -15.09
C ASP A 104 11.43 7.84 -15.00
N THR A 105 12.69 7.54 -14.70
CA THR A 105 13.17 6.16 -14.50
C THR A 105 12.54 5.52 -13.26
N ALA A 106 12.47 6.24 -12.14
CA ALA A 106 11.87 5.74 -10.91
C ALA A 106 10.40 5.38 -11.10
N PHE A 107 9.62 6.25 -11.73
CA PHE A 107 8.20 6.04 -12.00
C PHE A 107 7.97 4.91 -13.00
N GLU A 108 8.79 4.84 -14.04
CA GLU A 108 8.70 3.80 -15.06
C GLU A 108 8.97 2.42 -14.47
N ASN A 109 10.04 2.27 -13.71
CA ASN A 109 10.42 0.99 -13.11
C ASN A 109 9.36 0.50 -12.12
N ALA A 110 8.86 1.37 -11.25
CA ALA A 110 7.81 1.03 -10.30
C ALA A 110 6.52 0.61 -11.02
N TRP A 111 6.12 1.35 -12.06
CA TRP A 111 4.91 1.02 -12.82
C TRP A 111 5.03 -0.27 -13.64
N LYS A 112 6.16 -0.48 -14.33
CA LYS A 112 6.44 -1.74 -15.05
C LYS A 112 6.40 -2.95 -14.11
N TYR A 113 6.99 -2.83 -12.93
CA TYR A 113 6.92 -3.89 -11.93
C TYR A 113 5.48 -4.17 -11.51
N MET A 114 4.69 -3.14 -11.22
CA MET A 114 3.27 -3.30 -10.89
C MET A 114 2.50 -4.02 -11.99
N GLN A 115 2.68 -3.62 -13.25
CA GLN A 115 1.99 -4.22 -14.40
C GLN A 115 2.42 -5.66 -14.67
N ALA A 116 3.72 -5.95 -14.62
CA ALA A 116 4.26 -7.28 -14.95
C ALA A 116 4.03 -8.31 -13.83
N GLY A 117 3.91 -7.87 -12.60
CA GLY A 117 3.83 -8.71 -11.41
C GLY A 117 2.54 -8.55 -10.61
N PRO A 118 2.48 -7.59 -9.66
CA PRO A 118 1.40 -7.50 -8.68
C PRO A 118 -0.01 -7.44 -9.26
N LEU A 119 -0.23 -6.65 -10.31
CA LEU A 119 -1.54 -6.54 -10.96
C LEU A 119 -1.99 -7.85 -11.61
N GLN A 120 -1.06 -8.67 -12.09
CA GLN A 120 -1.35 -9.99 -12.69
C GLN A 120 -1.66 -11.06 -11.62
N ARG A 121 -1.51 -10.75 -10.34
CA ARG A 121 -1.77 -11.65 -9.21
C ARG A 121 -3.14 -11.44 -8.59
N LEU A 122 -3.89 -10.46 -9.06
CA LEU A 122 -5.23 -10.22 -8.54
C LEU A 122 -6.14 -11.44 -8.80
N MET A 123 -6.74 -11.90 -7.73
CA MET A 123 -7.81 -12.90 -7.81
C MET A 123 -9.06 -12.28 -8.48
N PRO A 124 -10.03 -13.07 -8.98
CA PRO A 124 -11.29 -12.55 -9.53
C PRO A 124 -11.88 -11.54 -8.61
N ASP A 125 -12.38 -10.99 -8.00
CA ASP A 125 -12.87 -9.94 -7.11
C ASP A 125 -11.78 -9.25 -6.26
N GLY A 126 -10.51 -9.41 -6.62
CA GLY A 126 -9.39 -8.78 -5.95
C GLY A 126 -9.48 -7.25 -5.97
N ARG A 127 -9.02 -6.63 -4.90
CA ARG A 127 -9.05 -5.18 -4.69
C ARG A 127 -7.64 -4.62 -4.60
N ILE A 128 -7.50 -3.37 -5.05
CA ILE A 128 -6.22 -2.66 -5.01
C ILE A 128 -6.38 -1.41 -4.17
N ILE A 129 -5.40 -1.16 -3.30
CA ILE A 129 -5.22 0.12 -2.61
C ILE A 129 -3.84 0.65 -2.99
N MET A 130 -3.78 1.84 -3.53
CA MET A 130 -2.53 2.56 -3.76
C MET A 130 -2.47 3.76 -2.82
N ILE A 131 -1.37 3.86 -2.07
CA ILE A 131 -1.12 4.92 -1.11
C ILE A 131 0.22 5.57 -1.48
N GLY A 132 0.33 6.86 -1.35
CA GLY A 132 1.59 7.55 -1.57
C GLY A 132 1.44 9.05 -1.73
N THR A 133 2.57 9.73 -1.64
CA THR A 133 2.68 11.15 -1.99
C THR A 133 2.71 11.30 -3.50
N ARG A 134 2.02 12.31 -4.03
CA ARG A 134 2.04 12.63 -5.45
C ARG A 134 3.32 13.40 -5.80
N TRP A 135 4.10 12.83 -6.70
CA TRP A 135 5.33 13.43 -7.21
C TRP A 135 5.14 14.13 -8.55
N GLY A 136 4.08 13.78 -9.28
CA GLY A 136 3.77 14.35 -10.58
C GLY A 136 2.68 13.58 -11.32
N LYS A 137 2.37 14.02 -12.55
CA LYS A 137 1.33 13.37 -13.36
C LYS A 137 1.70 11.95 -13.79
N LYS A 138 3.00 11.66 -13.94
CA LYS A 138 3.53 10.37 -14.41
C LYS A 138 3.93 9.41 -13.28
N ASP A 139 3.75 9.80 -12.02
CA ASP A 139 4.02 8.91 -10.90
C ASP A 139 3.12 7.66 -10.91
N PRO A 140 3.39 6.60 -10.16
CA PRO A 140 2.60 5.37 -10.22
C PRO A 140 1.09 5.57 -9.99
N ILE A 141 0.70 6.47 -9.08
CA ILE A 141 -0.72 6.79 -8.85
C ILE A 141 -1.31 7.54 -10.05
N GLY A 142 -0.58 8.51 -10.62
CA GLY A 142 -1.02 9.22 -11.82
C GLY A 142 -1.22 8.31 -13.02
N ARG A 143 -0.32 7.35 -13.20
CA ARG A 143 -0.44 6.32 -14.26
C ARG A 143 -1.64 5.39 -14.02
N ALA A 144 -1.88 4.96 -12.78
CA ALA A 144 -3.04 4.15 -12.45
C ALA A 144 -4.37 4.88 -12.76
N LEU A 145 -4.46 6.16 -12.41
CA LEU A 145 -5.62 7.00 -12.69
C LEU A 145 -5.83 7.17 -14.19
N SER A 146 -4.77 7.46 -14.96
CA SER A 146 -4.85 7.59 -16.43
C SER A 146 -5.25 6.26 -17.07
N TRP A 147 -4.65 5.17 -16.67
CA TRP A 147 -4.97 3.84 -17.20
C TRP A 147 -6.45 3.47 -17.04
N ALA A 148 -7.04 3.78 -15.87
CA ALA A 148 -8.46 3.54 -15.63
C ALA A 148 -9.40 4.47 -16.43
N THR A 149 -8.89 5.62 -16.91
CA THR A 149 -9.66 6.57 -17.74
C THR A 149 -9.64 6.15 -19.19
N ASP A 150 -8.51 5.60 -19.65
CA ASP A 150 -8.26 5.29 -21.05
C ASP A 150 -8.85 3.93 -21.48
N ASP A 151 -9.16 3.04 -20.51
CA ASP A 151 -9.77 1.75 -20.79
C ASP A 151 -11.18 1.62 -20.16
N PRO A 152 -12.24 1.58 -20.97
CA PRO A 152 -13.62 1.48 -20.49
C PRO A 152 -13.93 0.17 -19.74
N HIS A 153 -13.10 -0.87 -19.90
CA HIS A 153 -13.24 -2.15 -19.20
C HIS A 153 -12.57 -2.17 -17.82
N HIS A 154 -11.73 -1.16 -17.52
CA HIS A 154 -11.11 -1.07 -16.20
C HIS A 154 -12.07 -0.47 -15.17
N LYS A 155 -12.06 -1.06 -13.96
CA LYS A 155 -12.79 -0.52 -12.81
C LYS A 155 -12.22 0.86 -12.48
N LYS A 156 -13.09 1.86 -12.32
CA LYS A 156 -12.69 3.21 -11.94
C LYS A 156 -12.04 3.22 -10.56
N TRP A 157 -10.96 3.97 -10.42
CA TRP A 157 -10.36 4.26 -9.14
C TRP A 157 -11.24 5.22 -8.34
N HIS A 158 -11.38 4.93 -7.05
CA HIS A 158 -11.90 5.88 -6.09
C HIS A 158 -10.72 6.65 -5.49
N GLU A 159 -10.57 7.91 -5.87
CA GLU A 159 -9.46 8.74 -5.40
C GLU A 159 -9.85 9.50 -4.13
N ILE A 160 -9.04 9.35 -3.07
CA ILE A 160 -9.15 10.10 -1.83
C ILE A 160 -7.89 10.95 -1.69
N ARG A 161 -8.06 12.27 -1.56
CA ARG A 161 -6.95 13.22 -1.41
C ARG A 161 -6.98 13.88 -0.04
N PHE A 162 -5.83 13.97 0.57
CA PHE A 162 -5.60 14.68 1.82
C PHE A 162 -4.55 15.79 1.60
N PRO A 163 -4.91 16.92 1.00
CA PRO A 163 -3.97 18.02 0.78
C PRO A 163 -3.61 18.66 2.11
N ALA A 164 -2.33 18.98 2.31
CA ALA A 164 -1.87 19.63 3.54
C ALA A 164 -2.54 20.99 3.77
N ILE A 165 -2.81 21.73 2.68
CA ILE A 165 -3.62 22.95 2.67
C ILE A 165 -4.91 22.66 1.91
N LEU A 166 -6.02 22.78 2.59
CA LEU A 166 -7.36 22.57 2.02
C LEU A 166 -7.73 23.66 1.01
N PRO A 167 -8.72 23.44 0.12
CA PRO A 167 -9.24 24.47 -0.78
C PRO A 167 -9.74 25.74 -0.07
N SER A 168 -10.11 25.61 1.20
CA SER A 168 -10.49 26.75 2.08
C SER A 168 -9.30 27.60 2.54
N GLY A 169 -8.06 27.23 2.19
CA GLY A 169 -6.83 27.88 2.66
C GLY A 169 -6.41 27.47 4.09
N LYS A 170 -7.17 26.60 4.75
CA LYS A 170 -6.83 26.10 6.10
C LYS A 170 -5.92 24.87 6.02
N SER A 171 -5.13 24.64 7.06
CA SER A 171 -4.40 23.37 7.22
C SER A 171 -5.38 22.21 7.41
N LEU A 172 -5.04 21.04 6.84
CA LEU A 172 -5.75 19.79 7.10
C LEU A 172 -5.60 19.34 8.57
N TRP A 173 -4.47 19.63 9.18
CA TRP A 173 -4.16 19.26 10.56
C TRP A 173 -3.46 20.41 11.29
N PRO A 174 -4.24 21.44 11.70
CA PRO A 174 -3.69 22.68 12.21
C PRO A 174 -2.92 22.54 13.53
N GLU A 175 -3.25 21.54 14.36
CA GLU A 175 -2.57 21.29 15.64
C GLU A 175 -1.13 20.79 15.43
N GLN A 176 -0.87 20.05 14.35
CA GLN A 176 0.46 19.53 14.01
C GLN A 176 1.19 20.43 13.01
N TRP A 177 0.46 20.97 12.05
CA TRP A 177 0.99 21.74 10.93
C TRP A 177 0.16 23.02 10.73
N PRO A 178 0.45 24.12 11.45
CA PRO A 178 -0.15 25.43 11.18
C PRO A 178 0.07 25.88 9.74
N VAL A 179 -0.88 26.61 9.18
CA VAL A 179 -0.88 26.98 7.77
C VAL A 179 0.33 27.84 7.36
N ASP A 180 0.80 28.72 8.23
CA ASP A 180 1.98 29.55 8.03
C ASP A 180 3.27 28.72 7.86
N GLN A 181 3.43 27.67 8.65
CA GLN A 181 4.54 26.72 8.51
C GLN A 181 4.44 25.93 7.21
N LEU A 182 3.24 25.52 6.79
CA LEU A 182 3.05 24.84 5.51
C LEU A 182 3.37 25.76 4.33
N LEU A 183 2.99 27.03 4.41
CA LEU A 183 3.29 28.04 3.39
C LEU A 183 4.80 28.32 3.32
N ALA A 184 5.48 28.42 4.47
CA ALA A 184 6.93 28.59 4.52
C ALA A 184 7.68 27.40 3.89
N LYS A 185 7.25 26.15 4.18
CA LYS A 185 7.79 24.95 3.52
C LYS A 185 7.58 24.96 2.01
N LYS A 186 6.39 25.34 1.56
CA LYS A 186 6.06 25.43 0.14
C LYS A 186 6.91 26.45 -0.60
N ALA A 187 7.27 27.57 0.04
CA ALA A 187 8.10 28.60 -0.55
C ALA A 187 9.58 28.18 -0.70
N GLY A 188 10.04 27.18 0.05
CA GLY A 188 11.39 26.61 -0.02
C GLY A 188 11.54 25.41 -0.95
N MET A 189 10.46 24.98 -1.61
CA MET A 189 10.42 23.88 -2.58
C MET A 189 10.50 24.41 -4.01
#